data_e810814f04b717d68e1b5e6c5b05b825
#
_entry.id   e810814f04b717d68e1b5e6c5b05b825
#
_cell.length_a   1.000
_cell.length_b   1.000
_cell.length_c   1.000
_cell.angle_alpha   90.00
_cell.angle_beta   90.00
_cell.angle_gamma   90.00
#
_symmetry.space_group_name_H-M   'P 1'
#
loop_
_entity.id
_entity.type
_entity.pdbx_description
1 polymer ?
#
loop_
_entity_poly.entity_id
_entity_poly.type
_entity_poly.pdbx_seq_one_letter_code
_entity_poly.pdbx_strand_id
1 'polypeptide(L)'
;MKIIDKDQKAKITLKVNGEVHEVEVEPRRLLVHVLRDLGYTSVHVGCDTSNCGACTVIMNGRSVKSCTVLAVEAEGADILTVEGLSKDGKLHPIQEAFWDNHGLQCGYCTPGMIMEAYWLLKENPNPSEEDIREGI
;
A
#
# COMPACT_ATOMS: atom_id res chain seq x y z
N MET A 1 -24.29 8.79 5.78
CA MET A 1 -23.12 8.60 6.65
C MET A 1 -23.52 7.72 7.83
N LYS A 2 -22.78 6.65 8.07
CA LYS A 2 -23.02 5.77 9.21
C LYS A 2 -22.25 6.31 10.43
N ILE A 3 -22.95 6.58 11.51
CA ILE A 3 -22.33 7.02 12.77
C ILE A 3 -21.94 5.76 13.55
N ILE A 4 -20.68 5.67 13.95
CA ILE A 4 -20.13 4.57 14.74
C ILE A 4 -19.66 5.17 16.07
N ASP A 5 -20.16 4.63 17.18
CA ASP A 5 -19.72 5.02 18.51
C ASP A 5 -18.26 4.57 18.73
N LYS A 6 -17.50 5.34 19.51
CA LYS A 6 -16.10 5.06 19.84
C LYS A 6 -15.86 3.66 20.44
N ASP A 7 -16.86 3.11 21.08
CA ASP A 7 -16.81 1.79 21.73
C ASP A 7 -17.37 0.66 20.83
N GLN A 8 -17.84 0.99 19.62
CA GLN A 8 -18.34 0.03 18.66
C GLN A 8 -17.28 -0.32 17.60
N LYS A 9 -17.26 -1.58 17.18
CA LYS A 9 -16.49 -2.00 16.02
C LYS A 9 -17.28 -1.78 14.73
N ALA A 10 -16.59 -1.32 13.70
CA ALA A 10 -17.15 -1.24 12.36
C ALA A 10 -16.84 -2.51 11.58
N LYS A 11 -17.82 -3.03 10.87
CA LYS A 11 -17.61 -4.10 9.89
C LYS A 11 -17.33 -3.47 8.53
N ILE A 12 -16.15 -3.73 7.99
CA ILE A 12 -15.73 -3.19 6.69
C ILE A 12 -15.37 -4.32 5.73
N THR A 13 -15.50 -4.04 4.45
CA THR A 13 -15.10 -4.94 3.36
C THR A 13 -13.97 -4.29 2.58
N LEU A 14 -12.87 -5.00 2.41
CA LEU A 14 -11.72 -4.60 1.61
C LEU A 14 -11.45 -5.64 0.54
N LYS A 15 -11.11 -5.19 -0.67
CA LYS A 15 -10.57 -6.05 -1.71
C LYS A 15 -9.07 -5.79 -1.80
N VAL A 16 -8.26 -6.77 -1.45
CA VAL A 16 -6.80 -6.64 -1.45
C VAL A 16 -6.20 -7.66 -2.41
N ASN A 17 -5.48 -7.19 -3.40
CA ASN A 17 -4.86 -8.03 -4.44
C ASN A 17 -5.88 -8.99 -5.10
N GLY A 18 -7.11 -8.52 -5.31
CA GLY A 18 -8.19 -9.30 -5.90
C GLY A 18 -8.98 -10.17 -4.92
N GLU A 19 -8.58 -10.25 -3.67
CA GLU A 19 -9.22 -11.08 -2.63
C GLU A 19 -10.08 -10.20 -1.71
N VAL A 20 -11.33 -10.63 -1.47
CA VAL A 20 -12.28 -9.89 -0.63
C VAL A 20 -12.13 -10.33 0.82
N HIS A 21 -11.98 -9.36 1.72
CA HIS A 21 -11.90 -9.56 3.16
C HIS A 21 -12.98 -8.77 3.88
N GLU A 22 -13.68 -9.42 4.78
CA GLU A 22 -14.56 -8.77 5.76
C GLU A 22 -13.86 -8.74 7.12
N VAL A 23 -13.71 -7.55 7.69
CA VAL A 23 -13.04 -7.37 8.98
C VAL A 23 -13.85 -6.46 9.90
N GLU A 24 -13.76 -6.71 11.19
CA GLU A 24 -14.26 -5.82 12.23
C GLU A 24 -13.12 -5.00 12.80
N VAL A 25 -13.24 -3.69 12.76
CA VAL A 25 -12.19 -2.77 13.17
C VAL A 25 -12.73 -1.71 14.15
N GLU A 26 -11.88 -1.31 15.07
CA GLU A 26 -12.14 -0.10 15.84
C GLU A 26 -12.10 1.12 14.91
N PRO A 27 -12.95 2.16 15.13
CA PRO A 27 -12.98 3.34 14.24
C PRO A 27 -11.64 4.05 14.06
N ARG A 28 -10.76 3.96 15.05
CA ARG A 28 -9.41 4.55 15.03
C ARG A 28 -8.35 3.68 14.37
N ARG A 29 -8.66 2.45 13.97
CA ARG A 29 -7.68 1.51 13.41
C ARG A 29 -7.15 2.03 12.08
N LEU A 30 -5.82 2.05 11.93
CA LEU A 30 -5.18 2.47 10.69
C LEU A 30 -5.19 1.33 9.66
N LEU A 31 -5.30 1.71 8.39
CA LEU A 31 -5.32 0.75 7.28
C LEU A 31 -4.07 -0.14 7.27
N VAL A 32 -2.88 0.43 7.51
CA VAL A 32 -1.63 -0.33 7.53
C VAL A 32 -1.68 -1.52 8.49
N HIS A 33 -2.25 -1.33 9.67
CA HIS A 33 -2.34 -2.41 10.66
C HIS A 33 -3.33 -3.50 10.24
N VAL A 34 -4.45 -3.10 9.64
CA VAL A 34 -5.44 -4.07 9.12
C VAL A 34 -4.83 -4.91 7.99
N LEU A 35 -4.11 -4.29 7.06
CA LEU A 35 -3.43 -5.01 5.98
C LEU A 35 -2.41 -6.01 6.53
N ARG A 36 -1.63 -5.63 7.53
CA ARG A 36 -0.67 -6.53 8.17
C ARG A 36 -1.34 -7.68 8.91
N ASP A 37 -2.42 -7.41 9.63
CA ASP A 37 -3.21 -8.45 10.32
C ASP A 37 -3.81 -9.46 9.33
N LEU A 38 -4.14 -9.02 8.11
CA LEU A 38 -4.62 -9.88 7.03
C LEU A 38 -3.51 -10.71 6.34
N GLY A 39 -2.26 -10.49 6.72
CA GLY A 39 -1.11 -11.23 6.17
C GLY A 39 -0.32 -10.49 5.09
N TYR A 40 -0.71 -9.27 4.73
CA TYR A 40 0.03 -8.44 3.77
C TYR A 40 1.17 -7.70 4.47
N THR A 41 2.16 -8.44 4.90
CA THR A 41 3.22 -7.97 5.80
C THR A 41 4.32 -7.17 5.11
N SER A 42 4.28 -7.06 3.78
CA SER A 42 5.17 -6.15 3.03
C SER A 42 4.86 -4.68 3.28
N VAL A 43 3.65 -4.37 3.77
CA VAL A 43 3.27 -3.00 4.12
C VAL A 43 3.90 -2.65 5.47
N HIS A 44 4.98 -1.87 5.45
CA HIS A 44 5.78 -1.58 6.63
C HIS A 44 5.44 -0.22 7.25
N VAL A 45 5.68 -0.10 8.56
CA VAL A 45 5.58 1.18 9.28
C VAL A 45 6.99 1.64 9.66
N GLY A 46 7.45 2.72 9.02
CA GLY A 46 8.77 3.29 9.32
C GLY A 46 8.71 4.61 10.10
N CYS A 47 7.68 5.42 9.90
CA CYS A 47 7.57 6.74 10.54
C CYS A 47 6.23 6.98 11.23
N ASP A 48 5.15 6.39 10.75
CA ASP A 48 3.78 6.62 11.24
C ASP A 48 3.28 8.08 11.09
N THR A 49 3.94 8.85 10.22
CA THR A 49 3.70 10.28 10.02
C THR A 49 3.60 10.68 8.55
N SER A 50 3.41 9.73 7.65
CA SER A 50 3.31 9.95 6.19
C SER A 50 4.61 10.45 5.52
N ASN A 51 5.76 10.32 6.18
CA ASN A 51 7.04 10.82 5.66
C ASN A 51 7.84 9.78 4.87
N CYS A 52 8.01 8.56 5.42
CA CYS A 52 8.98 7.61 4.87
C CYS A 52 8.49 6.82 3.64
N GLY A 53 7.18 6.71 3.44
CA GLY A 53 6.59 5.96 2.32
C GLY A 53 6.66 4.44 2.39
N ALA A 54 7.23 3.86 3.46
CA ALA A 54 7.32 2.40 3.61
C ALA A 54 5.94 1.69 3.64
N CYS A 55 4.89 2.41 3.99
CA CYS A 55 3.51 1.93 4.06
C CYS A 55 2.70 2.17 2.77
N THR A 56 3.32 2.64 1.70
CA THR A 56 2.62 2.98 0.45
C THR A 56 1.94 1.76 -0.16
N VAL A 57 0.66 1.94 -0.48
CA VAL A 57 -0.16 0.99 -1.23
C VAL A 57 -0.92 1.75 -2.32
N ILE A 58 -1.47 1.03 -3.28
CA ILE A 58 -2.39 1.62 -4.25
C ILE A 58 -3.81 1.38 -3.77
N MET A 59 -4.55 2.44 -3.53
CA MET A 59 -5.95 2.37 -3.12
C MET A 59 -6.82 3.07 -4.16
N ASN A 60 -7.73 2.32 -4.78
CA ASN A 60 -8.58 2.82 -5.85
C ASN A 60 -7.80 3.52 -6.97
N GLY A 61 -6.64 2.97 -7.36
CA GLY A 61 -5.79 3.48 -8.43
C GLY A 61 -4.86 4.62 -8.06
N ARG A 62 -4.78 5.02 -6.79
CA ARG A 62 -3.88 6.08 -6.31
C ARG A 62 -2.93 5.57 -5.24
N SER A 63 -1.70 6.06 -5.26
CA SER A 63 -0.77 5.81 -4.16
C SER A 63 -1.21 6.54 -2.90
N VAL A 64 -1.24 5.82 -1.78
CA VAL A 64 -1.57 6.39 -0.47
C VAL A 64 -0.62 5.86 0.60
N LYS A 65 -0.41 6.65 1.63
CA LYS A 65 0.34 6.24 2.82
C LYS A 65 -0.65 5.58 3.79
N SER A 66 -0.68 4.26 3.82
CA SER A 66 -1.66 3.51 4.61
C SER A 66 -1.56 3.75 6.13
N CYS A 67 -0.46 4.30 6.62
CA CYS A 67 -0.30 4.71 8.01
C CYS A 67 -1.11 5.96 8.38
N THR A 68 -1.67 6.68 7.40
CA THR A 68 -2.49 7.90 7.62
C THR A 68 -3.90 7.76 7.08
N VAL A 69 -4.32 6.55 6.74
CA VAL A 69 -5.69 6.23 6.32
C VAL A 69 -6.35 5.42 7.42
N LEU A 70 -7.51 5.87 7.90
CA LEU A 70 -8.33 5.07 8.80
C LEU A 70 -8.93 3.88 8.04
N ALA A 71 -8.93 2.71 8.65
CA ALA A 71 -9.47 1.52 8.00
C ALA A 71 -10.94 1.68 7.59
N VAL A 72 -11.72 2.41 8.38
CA VAL A 72 -13.14 2.71 8.08
C VAL A 72 -13.31 3.59 6.83
N GLU A 73 -12.31 4.42 6.50
CA GLU A 73 -12.32 5.22 5.27
C GLU A 73 -12.07 4.36 4.02
N ALA A 74 -11.46 3.21 4.21
CA ALA A 74 -11.15 2.28 3.12
C ALA A 74 -12.29 1.28 2.84
N GLU A 75 -13.47 1.44 3.48
CA GLU A 75 -14.63 0.59 3.20
C GLU A 75 -14.92 0.51 1.70
N GLY A 76 -15.00 -0.71 1.18
CA GLY A 76 -15.26 -0.98 -0.23
C GLY A 76 -14.08 -0.68 -1.17
N ALA A 77 -12.92 -0.32 -0.65
CA ALA A 77 -11.76 0.01 -1.48
C ALA A 77 -11.14 -1.22 -2.15
N ASP A 78 -10.56 -0.98 -3.32
CA ASP A 78 -9.71 -1.93 -4.04
C ASP A 78 -8.25 -1.54 -3.79
N ILE A 79 -7.52 -2.42 -3.11
CA ILE A 79 -6.16 -2.17 -2.65
C ILE A 79 -5.18 -3.12 -3.33
N LEU A 80 -4.07 -2.56 -3.81
CA LEU A 80 -2.96 -3.31 -4.35
C LEU A 80 -1.74 -3.09 -3.45
N THR A 81 -1.16 -4.19 -2.99
CA THR A 81 0.12 -4.21 -2.28
C THR A 81 1.20 -4.84 -3.16
N VAL A 82 2.47 -4.79 -2.72
CA VAL A 82 3.57 -5.36 -3.51
C VAL A 82 3.40 -6.87 -3.75
N GLU A 83 2.77 -7.59 -2.84
CA GLU A 83 2.45 -9.00 -3.00
C GLU A 83 1.56 -9.28 -4.22
N GLY A 84 0.71 -8.32 -4.58
CA GLY A 84 -0.20 -8.44 -5.73
C GLY A 84 0.45 -8.11 -7.08
N LEU A 85 1.68 -7.64 -7.11
CA LEU A 85 2.39 -7.33 -8.36
C LEU A 85 2.95 -8.59 -9.02
N SER A 86 3.43 -9.54 -8.23
CA SER A 86 3.92 -10.83 -8.73
C SER A 86 2.76 -11.71 -9.11
N LYS A 87 2.87 -12.34 -10.29
CA LYS A 87 1.85 -13.27 -10.81
C LYS A 87 2.49 -14.55 -11.31
N ASP A 88 1.88 -15.70 -10.98
CA ASP A 88 2.30 -17.02 -11.45
C ASP A 88 3.80 -17.31 -11.18
N GLY A 89 4.28 -16.89 -10.00
CA GLY A 89 5.68 -17.06 -9.61
C GLY A 89 6.67 -16.16 -10.32
N LYS A 90 6.19 -15.18 -11.11
CA LYS A 90 7.02 -14.21 -11.83
C LYS A 90 6.93 -12.85 -11.18
N LEU A 91 8.08 -12.20 -11.03
CA LEU A 91 8.16 -10.82 -10.56
C LEU A 91 7.59 -9.85 -11.60
N HIS A 92 7.00 -8.77 -11.12
CA HIS A 92 6.67 -7.64 -11.97
C HIS A 92 7.97 -6.96 -12.46
N PRO A 93 8.01 -6.37 -13.68
CA PRO A 93 9.23 -5.72 -14.20
C PRO A 93 9.86 -4.69 -13.26
N ILE A 94 9.07 -3.97 -12.48
CA ILE A 94 9.58 -3.03 -11.47
C ILE A 94 10.32 -3.77 -10.35
N GLN A 95 9.78 -4.88 -9.88
CA GLN A 95 10.43 -5.72 -8.86
C GLN A 95 11.76 -6.30 -9.39
N GLU A 96 11.77 -6.78 -10.63
CA GLU A 96 12.99 -7.26 -11.28
C GLU A 96 14.03 -6.14 -11.42
N ALA A 97 13.60 -4.93 -11.81
CA ALA A 97 14.49 -3.79 -11.94
C ALA A 97 15.17 -3.42 -10.60
N PHE A 98 14.42 -3.45 -9.49
CA PHE A 98 15.00 -3.25 -8.16
C PHE A 98 16.01 -4.34 -7.80
N TRP A 99 15.72 -5.59 -8.17
CA TRP A 99 16.61 -6.72 -7.95
C TRP A 99 17.91 -6.59 -8.78
N ASP A 100 17.78 -6.40 -10.08
CA ASP A 100 18.91 -6.39 -11.02
C ASP A 100 19.84 -5.20 -10.82
N ASN A 101 19.30 -4.07 -10.38
CA ASN A 101 20.04 -2.84 -10.16
C ASN A 101 20.42 -2.60 -8.70
N HIS A 102 20.27 -3.59 -7.85
CA HIS A 102 20.58 -3.48 -6.42
C HIS A 102 19.91 -2.29 -5.74
N GLY A 103 18.63 -2.07 -6.04
CA GLY A 103 17.84 -0.90 -5.60
C GLY A 103 17.43 -0.92 -4.12
N LEU A 104 18.13 -1.69 -3.28
CA LEU A 104 17.83 -1.82 -1.86
C LEU A 104 19.08 -2.07 -1.04
N GLN A 105 19.05 -1.66 0.21
CA GLN A 105 20.03 -2.07 1.23
C GLN A 105 19.35 -3.03 2.21
N CYS A 106 18.77 -2.54 3.32
CA CYS A 106 18.09 -3.41 4.28
C CYS A 106 16.74 -3.96 3.78
N GLY A 107 16.16 -3.34 2.75
CA GLY A 107 14.90 -3.78 2.15
C GLY A 107 13.63 -3.30 2.83
N TYR A 108 13.72 -2.55 3.93
CA TYR A 108 12.55 -2.14 4.71
C TYR A 108 11.63 -1.17 3.95
N CYS A 109 12.18 -0.15 3.30
CA CYS A 109 11.40 0.81 2.51
C CYS A 109 11.06 0.30 1.09
N THR A 110 11.69 -0.77 0.66
CA THR A 110 11.65 -1.24 -0.74
C THR A 110 10.23 -1.55 -1.23
N PRO A 111 9.36 -2.25 -0.48
CA PRO A 111 7.99 -2.49 -0.93
C PRO A 111 7.21 -1.20 -1.19
N GLY A 112 7.34 -0.23 -0.31
CA GLY A 112 6.69 1.07 -0.47
C GLY A 112 7.23 1.85 -1.68
N MET A 113 8.53 1.83 -1.91
CA MET A 113 9.16 2.47 -3.07
C MET A 113 8.72 1.80 -4.39
N ILE A 114 8.60 0.49 -4.42
CA ILE A 114 8.10 -0.24 -5.58
C ILE A 114 6.66 0.18 -5.90
N MET A 115 5.81 0.31 -4.89
CA MET A 115 4.42 0.73 -5.09
C MET A 115 4.33 2.18 -5.59
N GLU A 116 5.15 3.08 -5.07
CA GLU A 116 5.21 4.46 -5.56
C GLU A 116 5.73 4.52 -7.00
N ALA A 117 6.79 3.77 -7.32
CA ALA A 117 7.29 3.66 -8.69
C ALA A 117 6.23 3.08 -9.65
N TYR A 118 5.47 2.10 -9.21
CA TYR A 118 4.36 1.53 -9.97
C TYR A 118 3.32 2.60 -10.31
N TRP A 119 2.92 3.40 -9.33
CA TRP A 119 1.95 4.47 -9.53
C TRP A 119 2.53 5.58 -10.44
N LEU A 120 3.76 6.01 -10.18
CA LEU A 120 4.45 7.02 -11.00
C LEU A 120 4.49 6.63 -12.48
N LEU A 121 4.86 5.38 -12.78
CA LEU A 121 4.93 4.89 -14.15
C LEU A 121 3.55 4.75 -14.82
N LYS A 122 2.50 4.55 -14.05
CA LYS A 122 1.13 4.60 -14.58
C LYS A 122 0.68 6.00 -14.94
N GLU A 123 1.01 6.98 -14.12
CA GLU A 123 0.68 8.38 -14.35
C GLU A 123 1.57 9.01 -15.43
N ASN A 124 2.85 8.65 -15.45
CA ASN A 124 3.84 9.11 -16.41
C ASN A 124 4.67 7.93 -16.93
N PRO A 125 4.28 7.31 -18.07
CA PRO A 125 4.96 6.13 -18.59
C PRO A 125 6.40 6.34 -19.04
N ASN A 126 6.82 7.59 -19.23
CA ASN A 126 8.17 7.93 -19.68
C ASN A 126 8.74 9.09 -18.85
N PRO A 127 8.97 8.86 -17.53
CA PRO A 127 9.42 9.90 -16.62
C PRO A 127 10.87 10.29 -16.91
N SER A 128 11.17 11.58 -16.72
CA SER A 128 12.55 12.06 -16.67
C SER A 128 13.20 11.63 -15.34
N GLU A 129 14.53 11.76 -15.24
CA GLU A 129 15.24 11.51 -13.98
C GLU A 129 14.74 12.42 -12.86
N GLU A 130 14.42 13.68 -13.20
CA GLU A 130 13.85 14.65 -12.24
C GLU A 130 12.47 14.22 -11.75
N ASP A 131 11.59 13.79 -12.66
CA ASP A 131 10.25 13.25 -12.30
C ASP A 131 10.36 12.07 -11.34
N ILE A 132 11.35 11.20 -11.53
CA ILE A 132 11.59 10.05 -10.66
C ILE A 132 12.06 10.53 -9.28
N ARG A 133 13.00 11.47 -9.23
CA ARG A 133 13.52 11.99 -7.94
C ARG A 133 12.47 12.71 -7.12
N GLU A 134 11.54 13.40 -7.77
CA GLU A 134 10.45 14.10 -7.09
C GLU A 134 9.29 13.18 -6.74
N GLY A 135 9.10 12.11 -7.50
CA GLY A 135 7.95 11.21 -7.38
C GLY A 135 8.14 10.04 -6.41
N ILE A 136 9.37 9.78 -5.97
CA ILE A 136 9.67 8.64 -5.09
C ILE A 136 10.24 9.08 -3.74
#